data_b1c33fb3185d85b5a5b0eb4de899a457
#
_entry.id   b1c33fb3185d85b5a5b0eb4de899a457
#
_cell.length_a   1.000
_cell.length_b   1.000
_cell.length_c   1.000
_cell.angle_alpha   90.00
_cell.angle_beta   90.00
_cell.angle_gamma   90.00
#
_symmetry.space_group_name_H-M   'P 1'
#
loop_
_entity.id
_entity.type
_entity.pdbx_description
1 polymer ?
#
loop_
_entity_poly.entity_id
_entity_poly.type
_entity_poly.pdbx_seq_one_letter_code
_entity_poly.pdbx_strand_id
1 'polypeptide(L)'
;MSNQALASNLEGMNQPHLDLHTSPEIYTGYRAGLQDVQVPRGHGVVMTANQYATDAAARILELGGSAADAAITAQLVLGLVEPQSSGLGGGLYATIHNSTGPTVLNYAIDGREIGPLALNDPAVMLDLCTGDPRGRMVSAGVPGVVSALALLHAREGVLAWHVLFEEPIRLAEEGFKVSDRLARSVAHFAEGLKSNDAAYAYLFPGGKPVAEGDVLRNPDYAQTLRELAELESMNAVQTFYSGHLACKIALETGGHISLASLQSYGATAGETLAYEYQPGGGDGVTYRMLSPGRSAAGASTIFATLETLRGHVPLLPIDADGVHFIAEAERLAYADCDAIMGGWLWLSEQEKLFDSGYIARRRQLISDRPAGLALPGDPLGTGAAQATPHQDEHGTTHFQIVDAAGRVVAVTSSVEAAFGNFHMVGGFFLNNQLSDFTRTLTPELRQRLQDAVDAQNVQLATDIAEAHPNYPAAGRRPRSSMAPMMVLGEDKRPVAVLGSPGGGVIIQYMVKALLALFEWGLSPQQACNMGNFGAFNNGQTWLGKDTIHPASDAASLVEEMETRRAELARELEQRGHIVADYPLASGLAILQRTDDGGWMAGIDPRREGAIRVVP
;
A
#
# COMPACT_ATOMS: atom_id res chain seq x y z
N MET A 1 5.88 -31.01 21.89
CA MET A 1 6.94 -31.31 20.92
C MET A 1 8.11 -30.42 21.29
N SER A 2 9.34 -30.94 21.31
CA SER A 2 10.51 -30.21 21.79
C SER A 2 10.90 -29.11 20.77
N ASN A 3 11.45 -27.98 21.25
CA ASN A 3 11.95 -26.87 20.43
C ASN A 3 12.95 -27.30 19.33
N GLN A 4 13.60 -28.45 19.46
CA GLN A 4 14.50 -29.03 18.44
C GLN A 4 13.76 -29.59 17.22
N ALA A 5 12.54 -30.11 17.37
CA ALA A 5 11.75 -30.61 16.24
C ALA A 5 11.11 -29.47 15.42
N LEU A 6 10.89 -28.30 16.03
CA LEU A 6 10.47 -27.08 15.31
C LEU A 6 11.66 -26.44 14.55
N ALA A 7 12.85 -26.42 15.13
CA ALA A 7 14.05 -25.87 14.48
C ALA A 7 14.43 -26.67 13.22
N SER A 8 14.35 -28.02 13.27
CA SER A 8 14.66 -28.86 12.11
C SER A 8 13.64 -28.77 10.96
N ASN A 9 12.39 -28.41 11.24
CA ASN A 9 11.39 -28.12 10.20
C ASN A 9 11.59 -26.73 9.56
N LEU A 10 12.24 -25.81 10.26
CA LEU A 10 12.55 -24.47 9.72
C LEU A 10 13.84 -24.47 8.87
N GLU A 11 14.80 -25.37 9.12
CA GLU A 11 16.01 -25.52 8.30
C GLU A 11 15.76 -26.11 6.90
N GLY A 12 14.63 -26.77 6.68
CA GLY A 12 14.23 -27.29 5.36
C GLY A 12 13.37 -26.32 4.52
N MET A 13 12.87 -25.25 5.10
CA MET A 13 12.29 -24.13 4.38
C MET A 13 13.46 -23.29 3.88
N ASN A 14 13.80 -23.41 2.60
CA ASN A 14 14.49 -22.34 1.90
C ASN A 14 13.68 -21.08 2.17
N GLN A 15 14.10 -20.30 3.20
CA GLN A 15 13.62 -18.93 3.31
C GLN A 15 13.87 -18.34 1.94
N PRO A 16 12.88 -17.76 1.27
CA PRO A 16 13.22 -16.85 0.21
C PRO A 16 14.17 -15.88 0.90
N HIS A 17 15.47 -15.97 0.62
CA HIS A 17 16.36 -14.87 0.89
C HIS A 17 15.63 -13.72 0.24
N LEU A 18 15.11 -12.79 1.05
CA LEU A 18 14.77 -11.48 0.56
C LEU A 18 16.02 -11.05 -0.18
N ASP A 19 16.02 -11.21 -1.49
CA ASP A 19 17.07 -10.70 -2.32
C ASP A 19 16.83 -9.20 -2.39
N LEU A 20 17.25 -8.52 -1.32
CA LEU A 20 17.19 -7.08 -1.14
C LEU A 20 17.85 -6.32 -2.30
N HIS A 21 18.52 -7.05 -3.19
CA HIS A 21 19.15 -6.53 -4.39
C HIS A 21 18.26 -6.66 -5.64
N THR A 22 17.19 -7.44 -5.63
CA THR A 22 16.42 -7.77 -6.84
C THR A 22 15.08 -7.07 -7.01
N SER A 23 14.52 -6.42 -6.00
CA SER A 23 13.30 -5.61 -6.15
C SER A 23 13.36 -4.31 -5.35
N PRO A 24 14.24 -3.36 -5.71
CA PRO A 24 14.28 -2.10 -5.02
C PRO A 24 13.05 -1.26 -5.41
N GLU A 25 12.35 -0.76 -4.42
CA GLU A 25 11.73 0.54 -4.60
C GLU A 25 12.81 1.46 -5.17
N ILE A 26 12.60 2.03 -6.35
CA ILE A 26 13.62 2.89 -6.95
C ILE A 26 13.78 4.15 -6.09
N TYR A 27 14.86 4.15 -5.34
CA TYR A 27 15.23 5.25 -4.47
C TYR A 27 16.11 6.24 -5.23
N THR A 28 15.61 7.47 -5.39
CA THR A 28 16.31 8.52 -6.15
C THR A 28 17.24 9.37 -5.28
N GLY A 29 17.16 9.21 -3.96
CA GLY A 29 17.96 9.92 -2.98
C GLY A 29 17.13 10.87 -2.12
N TYR A 30 17.67 11.23 -0.96
CA TYR A 30 17.05 12.10 0.03
C TYR A 30 17.09 13.57 -0.42
N ARG A 31 15.92 14.20 -0.52
CA ARG A 31 15.76 15.64 -0.84
C ARG A 31 15.73 16.44 0.46
N ALA A 32 16.86 16.96 0.88
CA ALA A 32 16.94 17.76 2.10
C ALA A 32 16.29 19.16 1.94
N GLY A 33 16.00 19.78 3.08
CA GLY A 33 15.51 21.17 3.14
C GLY A 33 13.98 21.31 2.99
N LEU A 34 13.23 20.21 2.87
CA LEU A 34 11.77 20.29 2.90
C LEU A 34 11.29 20.76 4.27
N GLN A 35 10.32 21.65 4.28
CA GLN A 35 9.71 22.26 5.46
C GLN A 35 8.21 22.01 5.48
N ASP A 36 7.61 22.12 6.66
CA ASP A 36 6.15 22.09 6.79
C ASP A 36 5.49 23.17 5.93
N VAL A 37 4.45 22.75 5.20
CA VAL A 37 3.62 23.66 4.42
C VAL A 37 2.37 24.01 5.24
N GLN A 38 2.17 25.30 5.48
CA GLN A 38 0.99 25.80 6.17
C GLN A 38 -0.19 25.91 5.20
N VAL A 39 -1.35 25.37 5.60
CA VAL A 39 -2.60 25.43 4.86
C VAL A 39 -3.60 26.22 5.72
N PRO A 40 -3.96 27.45 5.31
CA PRO A 40 -4.89 28.26 6.09
C PRO A 40 -6.28 27.58 6.21
N ARG A 41 -6.98 27.88 7.28
CA ARG A 41 -8.36 27.40 7.47
C ARG A 41 -9.24 27.82 6.28
N GLY A 42 -10.06 26.88 5.79
CA GLY A 42 -10.96 27.09 4.67
C GLY A 42 -10.28 26.97 3.29
N HIS A 43 -9.00 26.62 3.27
CA HIS A 43 -8.29 26.26 2.04
C HIS A 43 -8.26 24.75 1.86
N GLY A 44 -8.22 24.31 0.61
CA GLY A 44 -7.96 22.93 0.24
C GLY A 44 -6.46 22.62 0.22
N VAL A 45 -6.13 21.35 0.29
CA VAL A 45 -4.75 20.87 0.09
C VAL A 45 -4.75 19.55 -0.65
N VAL A 46 -3.85 19.46 -1.63
CA VAL A 46 -3.59 18.24 -2.41
C VAL A 46 -2.17 17.80 -2.14
N MET A 47 -2.02 16.52 -1.82
CA MET A 47 -0.72 15.86 -1.66
C MET A 47 -0.70 14.58 -2.47
N THR A 48 0.19 14.48 -3.45
CA THR A 48 0.35 13.27 -4.26
C THR A 48 1.83 12.93 -4.46
N ALA A 49 2.10 11.75 -5.01
CA ALA A 49 3.46 11.29 -5.29
C ALA A 49 4.12 11.98 -6.49
N ASN A 50 3.37 12.79 -7.28
CA ASN A 50 3.89 13.43 -8.50
C ASN A 50 3.27 14.81 -8.74
N GLN A 51 4.09 15.75 -9.19
CA GLN A 51 3.66 17.14 -9.42
C GLN A 51 2.50 17.27 -10.42
N TYR A 52 2.50 16.48 -11.51
CA TYR A 52 1.40 16.53 -12.50
C TYR A 52 0.06 16.15 -11.89
N ALA A 53 0.04 15.10 -11.04
CA ALA A 53 -1.17 14.67 -10.36
C ALA A 53 -1.62 15.70 -9.31
N THR A 54 -0.66 16.31 -8.60
CA THR A 54 -0.95 17.38 -7.63
C THR A 54 -1.58 18.60 -8.32
N ASP A 55 -1.03 19.04 -9.44
CA ASP A 55 -1.55 20.20 -10.19
C ASP A 55 -2.93 19.92 -10.80
N ALA A 56 -3.11 18.74 -11.39
CA ALA A 56 -4.40 18.33 -11.96
C ALA A 56 -5.51 18.26 -10.91
N ALA A 57 -5.24 17.64 -9.76
CA ALA A 57 -6.18 17.54 -8.65
C ALA A 57 -6.48 18.91 -8.02
N ALA A 58 -5.48 19.78 -7.89
CA ALA A 58 -5.67 21.15 -7.41
C ALA A 58 -6.58 21.96 -8.34
N ARG A 59 -6.42 21.81 -9.66
CA ARG A 59 -7.31 22.42 -10.63
C ARG A 59 -8.77 21.98 -10.46
N ILE A 60 -9.01 20.72 -10.14
CA ILE A 60 -10.37 20.23 -9.85
C ILE A 60 -10.97 20.95 -8.63
N LEU A 61 -10.19 21.13 -7.56
CA LEU A 61 -10.65 21.92 -6.40
C LEU A 61 -10.90 23.39 -6.78
N GLU A 62 -10.04 24.01 -7.60
CA GLU A 62 -10.21 25.39 -8.12
C GLU A 62 -11.49 25.54 -8.96
N LEU A 63 -11.94 24.48 -9.63
CA LEU A 63 -13.21 24.44 -10.37
C LEU A 63 -14.44 24.21 -9.46
N GLY A 64 -14.26 24.11 -8.15
CA GLY A 64 -15.32 23.86 -7.18
C GLY A 64 -15.66 22.37 -6.98
N GLY A 65 -14.81 21.46 -7.44
CA GLY A 65 -14.91 20.04 -7.20
C GLY A 65 -14.67 19.66 -5.73
N SER A 66 -15.13 18.48 -5.35
CA SER A 66 -14.90 17.90 -4.04
C SER A 66 -13.52 17.27 -3.91
N ALA A 67 -13.10 16.94 -2.67
CA ALA A 67 -11.92 16.12 -2.43
C ALA A 67 -11.98 14.78 -3.19
N ALA A 68 -13.18 14.21 -3.38
CA ALA A 68 -13.38 12.99 -4.15
C ALA A 68 -13.14 13.21 -5.66
N ASP A 69 -13.67 14.28 -6.24
CA ASP A 69 -13.44 14.64 -7.64
C ASP A 69 -11.94 14.81 -7.90
N ALA A 70 -11.26 15.54 -7.03
CA ALA A 70 -9.82 15.76 -7.12
C ALA A 70 -9.02 14.44 -6.96
N ALA A 71 -9.45 13.53 -6.07
CA ALA A 71 -8.82 12.23 -5.87
C ALA A 71 -8.95 11.33 -7.12
N ILE A 72 -10.08 11.37 -7.80
CA ILE A 72 -10.30 10.63 -9.05
C ILE A 72 -9.32 11.12 -10.12
N THR A 73 -9.24 12.44 -10.34
CA THR A 73 -8.30 13.03 -11.32
C THR A 73 -6.85 12.71 -10.96
N ALA A 74 -6.48 12.80 -9.67
CA ALA A 74 -5.14 12.43 -9.19
C ALA A 74 -4.80 10.98 -9.55
N GLN A 75 -5.71 10.02 -9.29
CA GLN A 75 -5.49 8.60 -9.60
C GLN A 75 -5.31 8.36 -11.10
N LEU A 76 -6.12 9.02 -11.94
CA LEU A 76 -6.01 8.89 -13.40
C LEU A 76 -4.68 9.44 -13.93
N VAL A 77 -4.20 10.57 -13.39
CA VAL A 77 -2.89 11.12 -13.76
C VAL A 77 -1.76 10.27 -13.21
N LEU A 78 -1.83 9.79 -11.96
CA LEU A 78 -0.80 8.91 -11.38
C LEU A 78 -0.62 7.62 -12.20
N GLY A 79 -1.73 7.02 -12.67
CA GLY A 79 -1.66 5.86 -13.57
C GLY A 79 -0.97 6.12 -14.91
N LEU A 80 -0.87 7.38 -15.34
CA LEU A 80 -0.14 7.80 -16.53
C LEU A 80 1.33 8.12 -16.25
N VAL A 81 1.60 8.95 -15.21
CA VAL A 81 2.93 9.52 -14.95
C VAL A 81 3.79 8.67 -14.01
N GLU A 82 3.17 7.78 -13.25
CA GLU A 82 3.80 6.78 -12.38
C GLU A 82 3.24 5.36 -12.63
N PRO A 83 3.26 4.87 -13.87
CA PRO A 83 2.65 3.57 -14.21
C PRO A 83 3.33 2.37 -13.51
N GLN A 84 4.53 2.56 -12.96
CA GLN A 84 5.20 1.59 -12.13
C GLN A 84 4.56 1.44 -10.75
N SER A 85 3.74 2.39 -10.31
CA SER A 85 3.21 2.42 -8.93
C SER A 85 1.73 2.08 -8.84
N SER A 86 0.90 2.57 -9.77
CA SER A 86 -0.55 2.38 -9.75
C SER A 86 -1.16 2.61 -11.13
N GLY A 87 -2.44 2.32 -11.29
CA GLY A 87 -3.17 2.56 -12.54
C GLY A 87 -4.50 1.82 -12.62
N LEU A 88 -5.19 1.94 -13.76
CA LEU A 88 -6.52 1.35 -13.98
C LEU A 88 -6.53 -0.19 -13.88
N GLY A 89 -5.38 -0.83 -14.12
CA GLY A 89 -5.22 -2.28 -14.01
C GLY A 89 -4.90 -2.79 -12.61
N GLY A 90 -4.87 -1.92 -11.61
CA GLY A 90 -4.59 -2.22 -10.20
C GLY A 90 -5.81 -2.15 -9.29
N GLY A 91 -5.55 -1.99 -7.99
CA GLY A 91 -6.55 -1.79 -6.95
C GLY A 91 -6.22 -0.63 -6.03
N LEU A 92 -7.15 -0.32 -5.14
CA LEU A 92 -6.98 0.73 -4.15
C LEU A 92 -7.80 0.48 -2.88
N TYR A 93 -7.35 1.14 -1.80
CA TYR A 93 -8.18 1.43 -0.64
C TYR A 93 -8.28 2.93 -0.45
N ALA A 94 -9.45 3.39 0.01
CA ALA A 94 -9.65 4.77 0.40
C ALA A 94 -10.34 4.89 1.76
N THR A 95 -9.95 5.91 2.54
CA THR A 95 -10.62 6.34 3.77
C THR A 95 -11.21 7.71 3.54
N ILE A 96 -12.49 7.86 3.80
CA ILE A 96 -13.27 9.06 3.49
C ILE A 96 -13.87 9.66 4.76
N HIS A 97 -13.78 10.99 4.89
CA HIS A 97 -14.50 11.79 5.87
C HIS A 97 -15.31 12.87 5.16
N ASN A 98 -16.60 12.94 5.49
CA ASN A 98 -17.48 14.00 5.03
C ASN A 98 -18.31 14.53 6.19
N SER A 99 -18.12 15.80 6.53
CA SER A 99 -18.86 16.53 7.58
C SER A 99 -19.70 17.67 7.01
N THR A 100 -19.92 17.73 5.71
CA THR A 100 -20.69 18.81 5.07
C THR A 100 -22.20 18.63 5.17
N GLY A 101 -22.66 17.40 5.44
CA GLY A 101 -24.06 17.06 5.65
C GLY A 101 -24.49 17.13 7.11
N PRO A 102 -25.76 16.82 7.41
CA PRO A 102 -26.29 16.82 8.78
C PRO A 102 -25.70 15.70 9.65
N THR A 103 -25.10 14.70 9.03
CA THR A 103 -24.43 13.57 9.72
C THR A 103 -22.99 13.47 9.22
N VAL A 104 -22.05 13.35 10.13
CA VAL A 104 -20.65 13.08 9.80
C VAL A 104 -20.54 11.65 9.29
N LEU A 105 -19.96 11.49 8.12
CA LEU A 105 -19.71 10.19 7.50
C LEU A 105 -18.21 9.88 7.56
N ASN A 106 -17.90 8.68 8.06
CA ASN A 106 -16.57 8.09 7.97
C ASN A 106 -16.75 6.68 7.42
N TYR A 107 -16.10 6.37 6.31
CA TYR A 107 -16.20 5.06 5.70
C TYR A 107 -14.96 4.74 4.85
N ALA A 108 -14.81 3.47 4.50
CA ALA A 108 -13.77 3.01 3.61
C ALA A 108 -14.35 2.55 2.27
N ILE A 109 -13.57 2.72 1.20
CA ILE A 109 -13.80 2.04 -0.08
C ILE A 109 -12.73 0.97 -0.25
N ASP A 110 -13.19 -0.26 -0.53
CA ASP A 110 -12.38 -1.41 -0.89
C ASP A 110 -12.52 -1.68 -2.38
N GLY A 111 -11.49 -1.25 -3.13
CA GLY A 111 -11.29 -1.52 -4.55
C GLY A 111 -10.11 -2.46 -4.79
N ARG A 112 -9.78 -3.34 -3.81
CA ARG A 112 -8.76 -4.38 -3.96
C ARG A 112 -9.13 -5.36 -5.05
N GLU A 113 -8.16 -5.87 -5.76
CA GLU A 113 -8.31 -6.91 -6.77
C GLU A 113 -8.87 -8.20 -6.16
N ILE A 114 -9.53 -9.01 -6.98
CA ILE A 114 -9.96 -10.35 -6.61
C ILE A 114 -9.31 -11.40 -7.50
N GLY A 115 -9.18 -12.61 -6.96
CA GLY A 115 -8.81 -13.77 -7.77
C GLY A 115 -9.82 -14.01 -8.90
N PRO A 116 -9.38 -14.15 -10.17
CA PRO A 116 -10.27 -14.46 -11.28
C PRO A 116 -10.86 -15.87 -11.17
N LEU A 117 -11.96 -16.14 -11.87
CA LEU A 117 -12.60 -17.46 -11.90
C LEU A 117 -11.67 -18.59 -12.37
N ALA A 118 -10.61 -18.25 -13.09
CA ALA A 118 -9.56 -19.21 -13.47
C ALA A 118 -8.93 -19.92 -12.26
N LEU A 119 -8.91 -19.32 -11.07
CA LEU A 119 -8.41 -19.96 -9.84
C LEU A 119 -9.31 -21.10 -9.33
N ASN A 120 -10.47 -21.33 -9.92
CA ASN A 120 -11.24 -22.56 -9.69
C ASN A 120 -10.59 -23.79 -10.33
N ASP A 121 -9.70 -23.60 -11.32
CA ASP A 121 -8.92 -24.67 -11.89
C ASP A 121 -7.73 -24.98 -10.96
N PRO A 122 -7.62 -26.21 -10.41
CA PRO A 122 -6.51 -26.58 -9.56
C PRO A 122 -5.14 -26.44 -10.23
N ALA A 123 -5.05 -26.58 -11.56
CA ALA A 123 -3.80 -26.39 -12.29
C ALA A 123 -3.35 -24.91 -12.28
N VAL A 124 -4.27 -23.96 -12.43
CA VAL A 124 -3.99 -22.52 -12.33
C VAL A 124 -3.58 -22.15 -10.91
N MET A 125 -4.26 -22.70 -9.90
CA MET A 125 -3.90 -22.48 -8.50
C MET A 125 -2.50 -23.04 -8.18
N LEU A 126 -2.17 -24.23 -8.66
CA LEU A 126 -0.85 -24.85 -8.50
C LEU A 126 0.24 -24.02 -9.22
N ASP A 127 -0.05 -23.54 -10.43
CA ASP A 127 0.86 -22.67 -11.17
C ASP A 127 1.16 -21.38 -10.42
N LEU A 128 0.14 -20.69 -9.87
CA LEU A 128 0.32 -19.50 -9.02
C LEU A 128 1.19 -19.79 -7.78
N CYS A 129 1.04 -20.98 -7.17
CA CYS A 129 1.80 -21.40 -5.99
C CYS A 129 3.18 -21.98 -6.33
N THR A 130 3.61 -21.97 -7.61
CA THR A 130 4.87 -22.58 -8.04
C THR A 130 5.84 -21.51 -8.57
N GLY A 131 7.03 -21.44 -7.98
CA GLY A 131 8.06 -20.48 -8.35
C GLY A 131 7.66 -19.02 -8.10
N ASP A 132 8.29 -18.09 -8.84
CA ASP A 132 7.93 -16.68 -8.82
C ASP A 132 6.87 -16.40 -9.90
N PRO A 133 5.65 -15.99 -9.51
CA PRO A 133 4.59 -15.69 -10.47
C PRO A 133 4.67 -14.27 -11.05
N ARG A 134 5.53 -13.39 -10.52
CA ARG A 134 5.70 -12.01 -11.02
C ARG A 134 6.11 -12.06 -12.49
N GLY A 135 5.54 -11.19 -13.31
CA GLY A 135 5.75 -11.20 -14.75
C GLY A 135 5.01 -12.32 -15.51
N ARG A 136 4.29 -13.22 -14.80
CA ARG A 136 3.42 -14.24 -15.44
C ARG A 136 1.96 -13.84 -15.34
N MET A 137 1.16 -14.18 -16.32
CA MET A 137 -0.26 -13.83 -16.37
C MET A 137 -1.05 -14.37 -15.17
N VAL A 138 -0.66 -15.53 -14.65
CA VAL A 138 -1.31 -16.16 -13.49
C VAL A 138 -1.32 -15.29 -12.23
N SER A 139 -0.43 -14.28 -12.15
CA SER A 139 -0.37 -13.33 -11.03
C SER A 139 -1.38 -12.18 -11.13
N ALA A 140 -2.04 -12.00 -12.28
CA ALA A 140 -2.98 -10.89 -12.49
C ALA A 140 -4.32 -11.14 -11.79
N GLY A 141 -4.71 -10.24 -10.90
CA GLY A 141 -6.04 -10.16 -10.31
C GLY A 141 -7.00 -9.32 -11.17
N VAL A 142 -8.31 -9.50 -10.96
CA VAL A 142 -9.32 -8.65 -11.59
C VAL A 142 -9.17 -7.22 -11.07
N PRO A 143 -8.92 -6.21 -11.93
CA PRO A 143 -8.68 -4.83 -11.51
C PRO A 143 -9.85 -4.21 -10.75
N GLY A 144 -9.55 -3.32 -9.80
CA GLY A 144 -10.56 -2.72 -8.94
C GLY A 144 -10.67 -1.20 -9.00
N VAL A 145 -9.66 -0.50 -9.53
CA VAL A 145 -9.56 0.97 -9.49
C VAL A 145 -10.80 1.64 -10.12
N VAL A 146 -11.20 1.25 -11.33
CA VAL A 146 -12.32 1.92 -12.04
C VAL A 146 -13.63 1.83 -11.25
N SER A 147 -13.94 0.64 -10.70
CA SER A 147 -15.13 0.45 -9.88
C SER A 147 -15.10 1.28 -8.59
N ALA A 148 -13.92 1.39 -7.96
CA ALA A 148 -13.73 2.17 -6.74
C ALA A 148 -13.88 3.68 -7.00
N LEU A 149 -13.29 4.19 -8.10
CA LEU A 149 -13.41 5.61 -8.48
C LEU A 149 -14.87 5.98 -8.82
N ALA A 150 -15.57 5.12 -9.56
CA ALA A 150 -16.97 5.33 -9.88
C ALA A 150 -17.85 5.32 -8.61
N LEU A 151 -17.58 4.41 -7.67
CA LEU A 151 -18.28 4.37 -6.38
C LEU A 151 -17.99 5.61 -5.54
N LEU A 152 -16.75 6.10 -5.52
CA LEU A 152 -16.35 7.35 -4.85
C LEU A 152 -17.10 8.55 -5.45
N HIS A 153 -17.12 8.67 -6.78
CA HIS A 153 -17.83 9.74 -7.47
C HIS A 153 -19.34 9.70 -7.20
N ALA A 154 -19.96 8.54 -7.27
CA ALA A 154 -21.40 8.37 -7.01
C ALA A 154 -21.82 8.78 -5.59
N ARG A 155 -20.89 8.75 -4.62
CA ARG A 155 -21.14 9.12 -3.22
C ARG A 155 -20.78 10.57 -2.89
N GLU A 156 -19.66 11.07 -3.41
CA GLU A 156 -19.03 12.30 -2.96
C GLU A 156 -18.74 13.28 -4.11
N GLY A 157 -18.96 12.88 -5.37
CA GLY A 157 -18.70 13.72 -6.55
C GLY A 157 -19.64 14.93 -6.61
N VAL A 158 -19.09 16.05 -7.04
CA VAL A 158 -19.79 17.33 -7.22
C VAL A 158 -19.75 17.76 -8.68
N LEU A 159 -18.61 17.57 -9.35
CA LEU A 159 -18.46 17.87 -10.77
C LEU A 159 -18.98 16.71 -11.63
N ALA A 160 -19.34 17.00 -12.87
CA ALA A 160 -19.70 15.97 -13.83
C ALA A 160 -18.49 15.06 -14.09
N TRP A 161 -18.74 13.75 -14.19
CA TRP A 161 -17.72 12.71 -14.31
C TRP A 161 -16.69 12.99 -15.41
N HIS A 162 -17.13 13.41 -16.61
CA HIS A 162 -16.25 13.67 -17.75
C HIS A 162 -15.22 14.78 -17.49
N VAL A 163 -15.56 15.79 -16.65
CA VAL A 163 -14.65 16.89 -16.31
C VAL A 163 -13.36 16.39 -15.64
N LEU A 164 -13.49 15.29 -14.88
CA LEU A 164 -12.39 14.71 -14.12
C LEU A 164 -11.33 14.05 -15.03
N PHE A 165 -11.67 13.80 -16.29
CA PHE A 165 -10.82 13.15 -17.30
C PHE A 165 -10.14 14.12 -18.24
N GLU A 166 -10.55 15.40 -18.29
CA GLU A 166 -10.01 16.37 -19.27
C GLU A 166 -8.48 16.51 -19.18
N GLU A 167 -7.96 16.75 -17.99
CA GLU A 167 -6.51 16.91 -17.80
C GLU A 167 -5.73 15.60 -17.96
N PRO A 168 -6.14 14.45 -17.40
CA PRO A 168 -5.53 13.16 -17.69
C PRO A 168 -5.45 12.82 -19.20
N ILE A 169 -6.54 13.07 -19.95
CA ILE A 169 -6.57 12.85 -21.42
C ILE A 169 -5.58 13.80 -22.10
N ARG A 170 -5.59 15.09 -21.76
CA ARG A 170 -4.68 16.08 -22.33
C ARG A 170 -3.21 15.68 -22.12
N LEU A 171 -2.84 15.29 -20.89
CA LEU A 171 -1.48 14.84 -20.57
C LEU A 171 -1.08 13.58 -21.34
N ALA A 172 -2.01 12.64 -21.51
CA ALA A 172 -1.75 11.42 -22.25
C ALA A 172 -1.51 11.70 -23.76
N GLU A 173 -2.18 12.70 -24.35
CA GLU A 173 -2.07 13.09 -25.76
C GLU A 173 -0.90 14.01 -26.06
N GLU A 174 -0.80 15.10 -25.29
CA GLU A 174 0.24 16.11 -25.51
C GLU A 174 1.60 15.63 -24.97
N GLY A 175 1.57 14.76 -23.96
CA GLY A 175 2.72 14.21 -23.30
C GLY A 175 3.07 14.92 -21.99
N PHE A 176 3.83 14.21 -21.17
CA PHE A 176 4.39 14.68 -19.90
C PHE A 176 5.90 14.41 -19.88
N LYS A 177 6.63 15.15 -19.04
CA LYS A 177 8.06 14.90 -18.86
C LYS A 177 8.26 13.69 -17.94
N VAL A 178 9.08 12.75 -18.39
CA VAL A 178 9.50 11.58 -17.63
C VAL A 178 10.29 12.04 -16.41
N SER A 179 9.93 11.55 -15.21
CA SER A 179 10.65 11.82 -13.98
C SER A 179 11.90 10.93 -13.83
N ASP A 180 12.82 11.31 -12.94
CA ASP A 180 14.01 10.50 -12.60
C ASP A 180 13.59 9.10 -12.10
N ARG A 181 12.56 9.02 -11.24
CA ARG A 181 12.05 7.77 -10.71
C ARG A 181 11.48 6.86 -11.80
N LEU A 182 10.67 7.39 -12.71
CA LEU A 182 10.14 6.62 -13.83
C LEU A 182 11.26 6.15 -14.75
N ALA A 183 12.20 7.01 -15.12
CA ALA A 183 13.32 6.66 -16.00
C ALA A 183 14.17 5.53 -15.41
N ARG A 184 14.54 5.62 -14.13
CA ARG A 184 15.29 4.56 -13.44
C ARG A 184 14.48 3.28 -13.31
N SER A 185 13.17 3.36 -13.06
CA SER A 185 12.30 2.18 -13.01
C SER A 185 12.26 1.46 -14.35
N VAL A 186 12.09 2.19 -15.46
CA VAL A 186 12.11 1.61 -16.81
C VAL A 186 13.45 0.96 -17.14
N ALA A 187 14.55 1.61 -16.78
CA ALA A 187 15.89 1.05 -17.00
C ALA A 187 16.13 -0.22 -16.16
N HIS A 188 15.70 -0.22 -14.90
CA HIS A 188 15.87 -1.34 -13.99
C HIS A 188 15.04 -2.58 -14.41
N PHE A 189 13.78 -2.37 -14.77
CA PHE A 189 12.85 -3.45 -15.16
C PHE A 189 12.81 -3.70 -16.67
N ALA A 190 13.82 -3.25 -17.41
CA ALA A 190 13.85 -3.31 -18.87
C ALA A 190 13.61 -4.70 -19.45
N GLU A 191 14.12 -5.77 -18.83
CA GLU A 191 13.95 -7.16 -19.28
C GLU A 191 12.48 -7.58 -19.24
N GLY A 192 11.79 -7.32 -18.11
CA GLY A 192 10.36 -7.62 -17.97
C GLY A 192 9.50 -6.80 -18.93
N LEU A 193 9.78 -5.50 -19.04
CA LEU A 193 9.03 -4.59 -19.93
C LEU A 193 9.16 -4.93 -21.41
N LYS A 194 10.31 -5.46 -21.84
CA LYS A 194 10.51 -5.91 -23.23
C LYS A 194 9.77 -7.20 -23.58
N SER A 195 9.26 -7.93 -22.59
CA SER A 195 8.50 -9.16 -22.83
C SER A 195 7.08 -8.90 -23.38
N ASN A 196 6.59 -7.65 -23.28
CA ASN A 196 5.28 -7.24 -23.80
C ASN A 196 5.44 -6.14 -24.86
N ASP A 197 4.93 -6.37 -26.06
CA ASP A 197 5.10 -5.49 -27.21
C ASP A 197 4.54 -4.07 -26.95
N ALA A 198 3.40 -3.94 -26.28
CA ALA A 198 2.78 -2.65 -25.98
C ALA A 198 3.61 -1.86 -24.96
N ALA A 199 4.09 -2.50 -23.90
CA ALA A 199 4.96 -1.89 -22.91
C ALA A 199 6.30 -1.48 -23.52
N TYR A 200 6.86 -2.33 -24.38
CA TYR A 200 8.10 -2.03 -25.11
C TYR A 200 7.93 -0.83 -26.06
N ALA A 201 6.88 -0.83 -26.86
CA ALA A 201 6.61 0.29 -27.78
C ALA A 201 6.42 1.62 -27.03
N TYR A 202 5.78 1.59 -25.86
CA TYR A 202 5.50 2.76 -25.06
C TYR A 202 6.76 3.30 -24.36
N LEU A 203 7.51 2.44 -23.66
CA LEU A 203 8.60 2.86 -22.76
C LEU A 203 9.99 2.83 -23.40
N PHE A 204 10.11 2.29 -24.64
CA PHE A 204 11.39 2.21 -25.37
C PHE A 204 11.28 2.83 -26.78
N PRO A 205 10.89 4.12 -26.91
CA PRO A 205 10.80 4.76 -28.21
C PRO A 205 12.15 4.72 -28.94
N GLY A 206 12.16 4.20 -30.18
CA GLY A 206 13.39 3.98 -30.94
C GLY A 206 14.33 2.91 -30.37
N GLY A 207 13.80 1.98 -29.53
CA GLY A 207 14.52 0.85 -28.97
C GLY A 207 15.40 1.19 -27.75
N LYS A 208 15.27 2.39 -27.18
CA LYS A 208 15.99 2.84 -25.96
C LYS A 208 14.98 3.14 -24.85
N PRO A 209 15.32 2.83 -23.59
CA PRO A 209 14.47 3.22 -22.48
C PRO A 209 14.31 4.75 -22.43
N VAL A 210 13.14 5.22 -22.04
CA VAL A 210 12.90 6.66 -21.80
C VAL A 210 13.86 7.17 -20.73
N ALA A 211 14.33 8.40 -20.88
CA ALA A 211 15.23 9.09 -19.97
C ALA A 211 14.48 10.23 -19.24
N GLU A 212 15.03 10.67 -18.11
CA GLU A 212 14.53 11.85 -17.39
C GLU A 212 14.43 13.06 -18.33
N GLY A 213 13.29 13.76 -18.28
CA GLY A 213 13.00 14.93 -19.10
C GLY A 213 12.48 14.65 -20.50
N ASP A 214 12.51 13.40 -20.98
CA ASP A 214 11.87 13.03 -22.25
C ASP A 214 10.37 13.31 -22.18
N VAL A 215 9.76 13.64 -23.33
CA VAL A 215 8.30 13.80 -23.42
C VAL A 215 7.68 12.48 -23.84
N LEU A 216 6.94 11.87 -22.92
CA LEU A 216 6.26 10.61 -23.14
C LEU A 216 4.76 10.83 -23.38
N ARG A 217 4.20 10.18 -24.41
CA ARG A 217 2.78 10.20 -24.77
C ARG A 217 2.20 8.81 -24.71
N ASN A 218 0.92 8.70 -24.31
CA ASN A 218 0.21 7.45 -24.23
C ASN A 218 -1.17 7.57 -24.90
N PRO A 219 -1.25 7.52 -26.24
CA PRO A 219 -2.52 7.67 -26.96
C PRO A 219 -3.53 6.56 -26.65
N ASP A 220 -3.05 5.34 -26.35
CA ASP A 220 -3.93 4.23 -25.98
C ASP A 220 -4.61 4.47 -24.63
N TYR A 221 -3.86 5.06 -23.67
CA TYR A 221 -4.43 5.48 -22.38
C TYR A 221 -5.44 6.62 -22.56
N ALA A 222 -5.13 7.61 -23.40
CA ALA A 222 -6.05 8.69 -23.75
C ALA A 222 -7.37 8.13 -24.32
N GLN A 223 -7.29 7.15 -25.23
CA GLN A 223 -8.48 6.50 -25.79
C GLN A 223 -9.29 5.77 -24.71
N THR A 224 -8.64 5.00 -23.85
CA THR A 224 -9.29 4.34 -22.71
C THR A 224 -9.99 5.35 -21.79
N LEU A 225 -9.33 6.45 -21.47
CA LEU A 225 -9.91 7.50 -20.64
C LEU A 225 -11.11 8.18 -21.29
N ARG A 226 -11.12 8.40 -22.62
CA ARG A 226 -12.29 8.93 -23.33
C ARG A 226 -13.48 7.97 -23.25
N GLU A 227 -13.25 6.69 -23.50
CA GLU A 227 -14.31 5.68 -23.40
C GLU A 227 -14.95 5.64 -21.99
N LEU A 228 -14.15 5.84 -20.95
CA LEU A 228 -14.64 5.92 -19.58
C LEU A 228 -15.33 7.27 -19.27
N ALA A 229 -14.90 8.36 -19.91
CA ALA A 229 -15.43 9.70 -19.69
C ALA A 229 -16.78 9.96 -20.39
N GLU A 230 -17.07 9.27 -21.49
CA GLU A 230 -18.29 9.46 -22.30
C GLU A 230 -19.60 9.15 -21.56
N LEU A 231 -19.52 8.41 -20.46
CA LEU A 231 -20.66 7.91 -19.72
C LEU A 231 -20.70 8.50 -18.30
N GLU A 232 -21.85 8.41 -17.64
CA GLU A 232 -21.95 8.62 -16.20
C GLU A 232 -21.09 7.60 -15.44
N SER A 233 -20.59 7.95 -14.26
CA SER A 233 -19.60 7.16 -13.51
C SER A 233 -19.98 5.67 -13.34
N MET A 234 -21.24 5.38 -13.01
CA MET A 234 -21.68 3.99 -12.84
C MET A 234 -21.80 3.24 -14.17
N ASN A 235 -22.03 3.94 -15.28
CA ASN A 235 -22.03 3.36 -16.63
C ASN A 235 -20.60 3.13 -17.15
N ALA A 236 -19.63 3.94 -16.72
CA ALA A 236 -18.20 3.69 -16.99
C ALA A 236 -17.74 2.34 -16.42
N VAL A 237 -18.29 1.91 -15.27
CA VAL A 237 -18.08 0.55 -14.72
C VAL A 237 -18.52 -0.52 -15.71
N GLN A 238 -19.69 -0.37 -16.35
CA GLN A 238 -20.15 -1.34 -17.36
C GLN A 238 -19.19 -1.42 -18.55
N THR A 239 -18.69 -0.28 -19.04
CA THR A 239 -17.71 -0.25 -20.16
C THR A 239 -16.45 -1.01 -19.81
N PHE A 240 -15.92 -0.81 -18.60
CA PHE A 240 -14.68 -1.46 -18.16
C PHE A 240 -14.86 -2.96 -17.86
N TYR A 241 -15.98 -3.36 -17.22
CA TYR A 241 -16.16 -4.74 -16.74
C TYR A 241 -17.06 -5.62 -17.63
N SER A 242 -17.78 -5.04 -18.60
CA SER A 242 -18.70 -5.80 -19.47
C SER A 242 -18.64 -5.37 -20.93
N GLY A 243 -18.01 -4.23 -21.24
CA GLY A 243 -17.97 -3.65 -22.59
C GLY A 243 -16.72 -4.02 -23.38
N HIS A 244 -16.31 -3.10 -24.25
CA HIS A 244 -15.17 -3.27 -25.14
C HIS A 244 -13.84 -3.47 -24.39
N LEU A 245 -13.60 -2.68 -23.31
CA LEU A 245 -12.41 -2.82 -22.49
C LEU A 245 -12.32 -4.18 -21.81
N ALA A 246 -13.47 -4.71 -21.32
CA ALA A 246 -13.54 -6.06 -20.77
C ALA A 246 -13.13 -7.11 -21.78
N CYS A 247 -13.64 -7.00 -23.03
CA CYS A 247 -13.24 -7.92 -24.11
C CYS A 247 -11.74 -7.83 -24.39
N LYS A 248 -11.18 -6.62 -24.44
CA LYS A 248 -9.76 -6.40 -24.66
C LYS A 248 -8.91 -7.02 -23.54
N ILE A 249 -9.27 -6.80 -22.26
CA ILE A 249 -8.58 -7.43 -21.12
C ILE A 249 -8.67 -8.96 -21.21
N ALA A 250 -9.85 -9.52 -21.48
CA ALA A 250 -10.01 -10.96 -21.56
C ALA A 250 -9.18 -11.60 -22.70
N LEU A 251 -9.07 -10.93 -23.84
CA LEU A 251 -8.24 -11.39 -24.97
C LEU A 251 -6.75 -11.31 -24.65
N GLU A 252 -6.28 -10.18 -24.16
CA GLU A 252 -4.85 -9.95 -23.84
C GLU A 252 -4.36 -10.85 -22.70
N THR A 253 -5.26 -11.24 -21.79
CA THR A 253 -4.93 -12.18 -20.70
C THR A 253 -5.09 -13.66 -21.10
N GLY A 254 -5.39 -13.95 -22.38
CA GLY A 254 -5.63 -15.33 -22.83
C GLY A 254 -6.80 -16.01 -22.08
N GLY A 255 -7.74 -15.22 -21.54
CA GLY A 255 -8.88 -15.70 -20.77
C GLY A 255 -8.60 -15.96 -19.28
N HIS A 256 -7.38 -15.70 -18.79
CA HIS A 256 -7.09 -15.78 -17.35
C HIS A 256 -8.04 -14.84 -16.57
N ILE A 257 -8.12 -13.58 -16.99
CA ILE A 257 -9.18 -12.67 -16.53
C ILE A 257 -10.32 -12.73 -17.55
N SER A 258 -11.23 -13.68 -17.37
CA SER A 258 -12.37 -13.87 -18.29
C SER A 258 -13.41 -12.75 -18.17
N LEU A 259 -14.30 -12.60 -19.17
CA LEU A 259 -15.44 -11.69 -19.08
C LEU A 259 -16.30 -11.96 -17.85
N ALA A 260 -16.52 -13.24 -17.51
CA ALA A 260 -17.27 -13.61 -16.31
C ALA A 260 -16.56 -13.16 -15.01
N SER A 261 -15.22 -13.24 -14.97
CA SER A 261 -14.43 -12.73 -13.85
C SER A 261 -14.60 -11.21 -13.71
N LEU A 262 -14.48 -10.47 -14.82
CA LEU A 262 -14.68 -9.02 -14.83
C LEU A 262 -16.10 -8.64 -14.38
N GLN A 263 -17.12 -9.27 -14.93
CA GLN A 263 -18.53 -9.01 -14.60
C GLN A 263 -18.90 -9.32 -13.14
N SER A 264 -18.15 -10.22 -12.49
CA SER A 264 -18.35 -10.55 -11.08
C SER A 264 -17.75 -9.53 -10.12
N TYR A 265 -16.93 -8.59 -10.62
CA TYR A 265 -16.24 -7.62 -9.78
C TYR A 265 -17.12 -6.43 -9.39
N GLY A 266 -16.97 -5.99 -8.14
CA GLY A 266 -17.51 -4.74 -7.63
C GLY A 266 -16.69 -4.24 -6.45
N ALA A 267 -16.33 -2.96 -6.48
CA ALA A 267 -15.79 -2.28 -5.30
C ALA A 267 -16.89 -2.13 -4.25
N THR A 268 -16.50 -2.12 -2.97
CA THR A 268 -17.44 -1.98 -1.87
C THR A 268 -17.12 -0.77 -1.00
N ALA A 269 -18.16 -0.14 -0.45
CA ALA A 269 -18.02 0.86 0.60
C ALA A 269 -18.60 0.30 1.90
N GLY A 270 -17.90 0.53 3.01
CA GLY A 270 -18.29 -0.02 4.30
C GLY A 270 -17.64 0.70 5.47
N GLU A 271 -17.83 0.15 6.66
CA GLU A 271 -17.22 0.66 7.89
C GLU A 271 -15.70 0.55 7.84
N THR A 272 -15.05 1.51 8.49
CA THR A 272 -13.60 1.48 8.76
C THR A 272 -13.30 0.56 9.93
N LEU A 273 -12.12 -0.07 9.93
CA LEU A 273 -11.51 -0.59 11.15
C LEU A 273 -11.13 0.60 12.02
N ALA A 274 -11.44 0.54 13.31
CA ALA A 274 -11.24 1.64 14.24
C ALA A 274 -10.43 1.22 15.47
N TYR A 275 -9.57 2.13 15.95
CA TYR A 275 -8.77 1.93 17.15
C TYR A 275 -8.73 3.21 17.99
N GLU A 276 -9.02 3.08 19.30
CA GLU A 276 -8.95 4.18 20.25
C GLU A 276 -7.54 4.26 20.83
N TYR A 277 -6.84 5.34 20.51
CA TYR A 277 -5.44 5.57 20.91
C TYR A 277 -5.31 6.68 21.93
N GLN A 278 -4.57 6.43 23.00
CA GLN A 278 -4.25 7.40 24.05
C GLN A 278 -2.73 7.52 24.18
N PRO A 279 -2.14 8.65 23.75
CA PRO A 279 -0.71 8.90 23.92
C PRO A 279 -0.28 8.81 25.38
N GLY A 280 0.94 8.31 25.62
CA GLY A 280 1.48 8.11 26.97
C GLY A 280 0.78 7.05 27.82
N GLY A 281 -0.27 6.39 27.30
CA GLY A 281 -1.02 5.36 28.02
C GLY A 281 -1.82 5.85 29.23
N GLY A 282 -2.05 7.17 29.35
CA GLY A 282 -2.66 7.82 30.51
C GLY A 282 -4.02 8.47 30.27
N ASP A 283 -4.48 9.31 31.21
CA ASP A 283 -5.79 9.98 31.20
C ASP A 283 -5.87 11.19 30.24
N GLY A 284 -5.08 11.18 29.16
CA GLY A 284 -5.00 12.25 28.17
C GLY A 284 -6.09 12.20 27.10
N VAL A 285 -5.86 12.98 26.02
CA VAL A 285 -6.76 13.03 24.85
C VAL A 285 -6.85 11.65 24.18
N THR A 286 -8.06 11.22 23.88
CA THR A 286 -8.31 10.01 23.12
C THR A 286 -8.50 10.35 21.65
N TYR A 287 -7.69 9.72 20.80
CA TYR A 287 -7.82 9.78 19.35
C TYR A 287 -8.48 8.52 18.82
N ARG A 288 -9.25 8.67 17.74
CA ARG A 288 -9.84 7.53 17.04
C ARG A 288 -9.19 7.38 15.67
N MET A 289 -8.40 6.35 15.49
CA MET A 289 -7.76 6.02 14.22
C MET A 289 -8.69 5.18 13.36
N LEU A 290 -8.82 5.55 12.09
CA LEU A 290 -9.71 4.93 11.12
C LEU A 290 -8.90 4.53 9.88
N SER A 291 -9.08 3.31 9.40
CA SER A 291 -8.46 2.82 8.16
C SER A 291 -9.31 1.69 7.56
N PRO A 292 -9.13 1.31 6.28
CA PRO A 292 -9.79 0.12 5.76
C PRO A 292 -9.42 -1.14 6.55
N GLY A 293 -10.33 -2.08 6.62
CA GLY A 293 -10.14 -3.39 7.23
C GLY A 293 -10.38 -4.52 6.23
N ARG A 294 -10.79 -5.69 6.70
CA ARG A 294 -10.99 -6.92 5.94
C ARG A 294 -9.69 -7.41 5.29
N SER A 295 -9.56 -7.38 3.97
CA SER A 295 -8.32 -7.74 3.27
C SER A 295 -7.17 -6.74 3.50
N ALA A 296 -7.47 -5.50 3.97
CA ALA A 296 -6.45 -4.54 4.39
C ALA A 296 -5.92 -4.90 5.79
N ALA A 297 -4.84 -5.65 5.81
CA ALA A 297 -4.17 -6.11 7.02
C ALA A 297 -3.30 -5.03 7.69
N GLY A 298 -2.91 -3.99 6.93
CA GLY A 298 -2.01 -2.96 7.42
C GLY A 298 -2.52 -2.29 8.69
N ALA A 299 -3.79 -1.89 8.72
CA ALA A 299 -4.37 -1.21 9.87
C ALA A 299 -4.34 -2.06 11.15
N SER A 300 -4.77 -3.33 11.08
CA SER A 300 -4.78 -4.21 12.25
C SER A 300 -3.37 -4.47 12.80
N THR A 301 -2.38 -4.58 11.92
CA THR A 301 -0.97 -4.76 12.33
C THR A 301 -0.41 -3.49 12.97
N ILE A 302 -0.71 -2.30 12.40
CA ILE A 302 -0.35 -1.00 13.00
C ILE A 302 -0.99 -0.87 14.38
N PHE A 303 -2.29 -1.15 14.53
CA PHE A 303 -3.01 -1.01 15.80
C PHE A 303 -2.51 -2.01 16.85
N ALA A 304 -2.20 -3.25 16.48
CA ALA A 304 -1.59 -4.25 17.36
C ALA A 304 -0.20 -3.80 17.84
N THR A 305 0.60 -3.21 16.96
CA THR A 305 1.91 -2.65 17.31
C THR A 305 1.76 -1.48 18.30
N LEU A 306 0.90 -0.50 18.00
CA LEU A 306 0.65 0.65 18.87
C LEU A 306 0.09 0.22 20.23
N GLU A 307 -0.83 -0.76 20.28
CA GLU A 307 -1.33 -1.30 21.53
C GLU A 307 -0.23 -2.02 22.33
N THR A 308 0.70 -2.71 21.64
CA THR A 308 1.88 -3.31 22.29
C THR A 308 2.78 -2.23 22.91
N LEU A 309 2.93 -1.09 22.25
CA LEU A 309 3.75 0.04 22.72
C LEU A 309 3.06 0.91 23.78
N ARG A 310 1.74 0.80 23.99
CA ARG A 310 0.98 1.66 24.89
C ARG A 310 1.60 1.71 26.29
N GLY A 311 1.96 2.92 26.76
CA GLY A 311 2.62 3.16 28.03
C GLY A 311 4.10 2.75 28.10
N HIS A 312 4.70 2.36 26.98
CA HIS A 312 6.09 1.93 26.88
C HIS A 312 6.81 2.54 25.66
N VAL A 313 6.27 3.64 25.12
CA VAL A 313 6.85 4.28 23.93
C VAL A 313 8.22 4.86 24.29
N PRO A 314 9.27 4.56 23.50
CA PRO A 314 10.60 5.12 23.73
C PRO A 314 10.61 6.64 23.60
N LEU A 315 11.51 7.30 24.32
CA LEU A 315 11.71 8.75 24.22
C LEU A 315 12.65 9.10 23.05
N LEU A 316 12.58 10.34 22.57
CA LEU A 316 13.57 10.88 21.64
C LEU A 316 14.82 11.41 22.39
N PRO A 317 16.01 11.34 21.75
CA PRO A 317 16.29 10.68 20.47
C PRO A 317 16.19 9.16 20.60
N ILE A 318 15.62 8.51 19.59
CA ILE A 318 15.46 7.06 19.64
C ILE A 318 16.83 6.37 19.67
N ASP A 319 17.03 5.47 20.61
CA ASP A 319 18.25 4.68 20.83
C ASP A 319 18.02 3.19 20.46
N ALA A 320 19.04 2.37 20.70
CA ALA A 320 18.95 0.95 20.41
C ALA A 320 17.91 0.22 21.26
N ASP A 321 17.64 0.69 22.50
CA ASP A 321 16.59 0.14 23.36
C ASP A 321 15.22 0.43 22.77
N GLY A 322 15.02 1.66 22.29
CA GLY A 322 13.79 2.08 21.65
C GLY A 322 13.51 1.33 20.34
N VAL A 323 14.50 1.24 19.46
CA VAL A 323 14.36 0.48 18.21
C VAL A 323 14.11 -0.99 18.50
N HIS A 324 14.82 -1.59 19.48
CA HIS A 324 14.58 -2.98 19.88
C HIS A 324 13.11 -3.20 20.28
N PHE A 325 12.58 -2.37 21.18
CA PHE A 325 11.23 -2.56 21.68
C PHE A 325 10.17 -2.38 20.58
N ILE A 326 10.32 -1.39 19.69
CA ILE A 326 9.43 -1.20 18.55
C ILE A 326 9.53 -2.40 17.59
N ALA A 327 10.74 -2.84 17.24
CA ALA A 327 10.96 -3.97 16.34
C ALA A 327 10.35 -5.28 16.88
N GLU A 328 10.47 -5.54 18.18
CA GLU A 328 9.86 -6.73 18.80
C GLU A 328 8.33 -6.65 18.84
N ALA A 329 7.77 -5.45 19.08
CA ALA A 329 6.32 -5.21 18.98
C ALA A 329 5.80 -5.47 17.55
N GLU A 330 6.52 -4.99 16.54
CA GLU A 330 6.22 -5.25 15.12
C GLU A 330 6.30 -6.74 14.79
N ARG A 331 7.34 -7.47 15.23
CA ARG A 331 7.48 -8.92 15.00
C ARG A 331 6.27 -9.70 15.53
N LEU A 332 5.80 -9.37 16.73
CA LEU A 332 4.63 -10.01 17.32
C LEU A 332 3.37 -9.71 16.49
N ALA A 333 3.18 -8.47 16.08
CA ALA A 333 2.04 -8.06 15.27
C ALA A 333 2.04 -8.71 13.88
N TYR A 334 3.22 -8.76 13.22
CA TYR A 334 3.37 -9.45 11.92
C TYR A 334 3.14 -10.96 12.06
N ALA A 335 3.66 -11.60 13.12
CA ALA A 335 3.43 -13.02 13.34
C ALA A 335 1.93 -13.38 13.39
N ASP A 336 1.16 -12.57 14.10
CA ASP A 336 -0.28 -12.76 14.23
C ASP A 336 -1.02 -12.43 12.92
N CYS A 337 -0.64 -11.34 12.27
CA CYS A 337 -1.19 -10.93 10.98
C CYS A 337 -0.96 -12.00 9.91
N ASP A 338 0.26 -12.50 9.79
CA ASP A 338 0.65 -13.47 8.77
C ASP A 338 -0.07 -14.82 8.94
N ALA A 339 -0.48 -15.16 10.16
CA ALA A 339 -1.22 -16.39 10.44
C ALA A 339 -2.73 -16.27 10.22
N ILE A 340 -3.30 -15.07 10.32
CA ILE A 340 -4.75 -14.89 10.49
C ILE A 340 -5.37 -14.06 9.35
N MET A 341 -4.65 -13.05 8.85
CA MET A 341 -5.24 -12.10 7.92
C MET A 341 -5.41 -12.66 6.51
N GLY A 342 -6.58 -12.36 5.93
CA GLY A 342 -6.96 -12.72 4.56
C GLY A 342 -8.32 -12.15 4.19
N GLY A 343 -8.77 -12.40 2.96
CA GLY A 343 -9.93 -11.74 2.36
C GLY A 343 -11.31 -12.02 2.96
N TRP A 344 -11.42 -12.95 3.91
CA TRP A 344 -12.71 -13.33 4.52
C TRP A 344 -12.93 -12.79 5.93
N LEU A 345 -11.92 -12.17 6.55
CA LEU A 345 -12.01 -11.79 7.96
C LEU A 345 -12.99 -10.63 8.17
N TRP A 346 -13.86 -10.76 9.18
CA TRP A 346 -14.77 -9.68 9.56
C TRP A 346 -14.04 -8.63 10.41
N LEU A 347 -14.52 -7.38 10.42
CA LEU A 347 -13.93 -6.31 11.23
C LEU A 347 -13.86 -6.69 12.72
N SER A 348 -14.93 -7.30 13.26
CA SER A 348 -14.98 -7.76 14.65
C SER A 348 -13.97 -8.88 14.98
N GLU A 349 -13.50 -9.61 13.99
CA GLU A 349 -12.42 -10.59 14.15
C GLU A 349 -11.06 -9.92 14.10
N GLN A 350 -10.89 -8.91 13.22
CA GLN A 350 -9.68 -8.10 13.16
C GLN A 350 -9.45 -7.31 14.45
N GLU A 351 -10.50 -6.80 15.08
CA GLU A 351 -10.44 -6.11 16.37
C GLU A 351 -9.81 -6.97 17.48
N LYS A 352 -9.95 -8.29 17.42
CA LYS A 352 -9.30 -9.21 18.37
C LYS A 352 -7.78 -9.25 18.27
N LEU A 353 -7.20 -8.89 17.11
CA LEU A 353 -5.76 -8.82 16.91
C LEU A 353 -5.09 -7.74 17.76
N PHE A 354 -5.82 -6.69 18.11
CA PHE A 354 -5.34 -5.60 18.94
C PHE A 354 -6.18 -5.38 20.23
N ASP A 355 -6.91 -6.44 20.64
CA ASP A 355 -7.56 -6.46 21.96
C ASP A 355 -6.52 -6.28 23.06
N SER A 356 -6.77 -5.34 23.99
CA SER A 356 -5.79 -4.96 25.02
C SER A 356 -5.40 -6.12 25.94
N GLY A 357 -6.34 -7.00 26.27
CA GLY A 357 -6.08 -8.18 27.10
C GLY A 357 -5.26 -9.24 26.35
N TYR A 358 -5.51 -9.40 25.05
CA TYR A 358 -4.69 -10.25 24.19
C TYR A 358 -3.28 -9.70 24.06
N ILE A 359 -3.14 -8.44 23.69
CA ILE A 359 -1.84 -7.77 23.48
C ILE A 359 -1.02 -7.72 24.78
N ALA A 360 -1.63 -7.53 25.94
CA ALA A 360 -0.92 -7.55 27.22
C ALA A 360 -0.18 -8.89 27.45
N ARG A 361 -0.77 -10.01 27.02
CA ARG A 361 -0.10 -11.33 27.06
C ARG A 361 1.01 -11.44 26.02
N ARG A 362 0.81 -10.92 24.80
CA ARG A 362 1.83 -10.89 23.74
C ARG A 362 3.04 -10.07 24.14
N ARG A 363 2.83 -8.89 24.74
CA ARG A 363 3.90 -7.99 25.22
C ARG A 363 4.86 -8.68 26.19
N GLN A 364 4.37 -9.59 27.04
CA GLN A 364 5.22 -10.33 27.99
C GLN A 364 6.27 -11.23 27.32
N LEU A 365 6.16 -11.45 26.01
CA LEU A 365 7.14 -12.21 25.24
C LEU A 365 8.35 -11.34 24.82
N ILE A 366 8.26 -10.02 24.90
CA ILE A 366 9.37 -9.11 24.63
C ILE A 366 10.37 -9.21 25.78
N SER A 367 11.59 -9.53 25.45
CA SER A 367 12.71 -9.66 26.40
C SER A 367 13.82 -8.67 26.06
N ASP A 368 14.92 -8.69 26.82
CA ASP A 368 16.09 -7.82 26.56
C ASP A 368 16.86 -8.21 25.27
N ARG A 369 16.53 -9.33 24.66
CA ARG A 369 17.14 -9.83 23.43
C ARG A 369 16.08 -10.07 22.36
N PRO A 370 16.45 -9.89 21.08
CA PRO A 370 15.51 -10.13 19.99
C PRO A 370 15.04 -11.60 19.98
N ALA A 371 13.75 -11.79 19.76
CA ALA A 371 13.14 -13.12 19.65
C ALA A 371 13.57 -13.88 18.38
N GLY A 372 14.13 -13.17 17.40
CA GLY A 372 14.38 -13.71 16.06
C GLY A 372 13.07 -13.89 15.31
N LEU A 373 12.45 -15.07 15.41
CA LEU A 373 11.12 -15.36 14.86
C LEU A 373 10.10 -15.46 15.98
N ALA A 374 9.09 -14.62 15.97
CA ALA A 374 7.96 -14.71 16.88
C ALA A 374 6.96 -15.76 16.40
N LEU A 375 6.46 -16.58 17.32
CA LEU A 375 5.35 -17.49 17.02
C LEU A 375 4.03 -16.70 17.00
N PRO A 376 3.10 -17.02 16.08
CA PRO A 376 1.78 -16.43 16.09
C PRO A 376 1.03 -16.80 17.38
N GLY A 377 0.21 -15.87 17.85
CA GLY A 377 -0.76 -16.13 18.88
C GLY A 377 -2.07 -16.66 18.32
N ASP A 378 -3.05 -16.79 19.20
CA ASP A 378 -4.40 -17.25 18.84
C ASP A 378 -5.47 -16.28 19.39
N PRO A 379 -5.62 -15.09 18.80
CA PRO A 379 -6.62 -14.13 19.26
C PRO A 379 -8.06 -14.56 18.93
N LEU A 380 -8.23 -15.46 17.95
CA LEU A 380 -9.54 -15.94 17.51
C LEU A 380 -10.01 -17.18 18.30
N GLY A 381 -9.10 -17.89 18.99
CA GLY A 381 -9.39 -19.12 19.69
C GLY A 381 -9.65 -20.31 18.75
N THR A 382 -9.12 -20.26 17.54
CA THR A 382 -9.32 -21.30 16.50
C THR A 382 -8.15 -22.27 16.38
N GLY A 383 -7.11 -22.08 17.19
CA GLY A 383 -5.82 -22.75 17.08
C GLY A 383 -4.85 -21.93 16.22
N ALA A 384 -3.57 -21.93 16.60
CA ALA A 384 -2.57 -21.18 15.85
C ALA A 384 -2.44 -21.71 14.41
N ALA A 385 -2.76 -20.87 13.44
CA ALA A 385 -2.51 -21.16 12.04
C ALA A 385 -1.00 -21.04 11.74
N GLN A 386 -0.55 -21.69 10.67
CA GLN A 386 0.83 -21.58 10.25
C GLN A 386 1.05 -20.17 9.66
N ALA A 387 1.93 -19.38 10.26
CA ALA A 387 2.30 -18.09 9.74
C ALA A 387 2.98 -18.23 8.38
N THR A 388 2.60 -17.36 7.44
CA THR A 388 3.23 -17.26 6.13
C THR A 388 3.87 -15.89 6.02
N PRO A 389 5.18 -15.81 5.73
CA PRO A 389 5.90 -14.55 5.72
C PRO A 389 5.26 -13.51 4.81
N HIS A 390 5.30 -12.26 5.23
CA HIS A 390 4.96 -11.12 4.40
C HIS A 390 5.83 -11.12 3.15
N GLN A 391 5.25 -10.75 2.01
CA GLN A 391 6.00 -10.62 0.76
C GLN A 391 6.29 -9.14 0.47
N ASP A 392 7.38 -8.88 -0.25
CA ASP A 392 7.76 -7.54 -0.67
C ASP A 392 6.85 -7.07 -1.80
N GLU A 393 6.17 -5.96 -1.59
CA GLU A 393 5.40 -5.22 -2.58
C GLU A 393 6.13 -3.90 -2.88
N HIS A 394 6.24 -3.48 -4.16
CA HIS A 394 7.04 -2.29 -4.52
C HIS A 394 6.37 -1.35 -5.51
N GLY A 395 5.16 -1.62 -5.97
CA GLY A 395 4.42 -0.80 -6.93
C GLY A 395 3.19 -0.14 -6.32
N THR A 396 3.38 0.82 -5.41
CA THR A 396 2.30 1.47 -4.66
C THR A 396 2.47 2.98 -4.67
N THR A 397 1.37 3.72 -4.67
CA THR A 397 1.31 5.16 -4.45
C THR A 397 0.35 5.50 -3.32
N HIS A 398 0.61 6.60 -2.61
CA HIS A 398 -0.32 7.19 -1.66
C HIS A 398 -0.56 8.66 -1.99
N PHE A 399 -1.80 9.11 -1.84
CA PHE A 399 -2.19 10.50 -1.97
C PHE A 399 -3.37 10.83 -1.08
N GLN A 400 -3.49 12.11 -0.72
CA GLN A 400 -4.57 12.59 0.14
C GLN A 400 -4.96 14.01 -0.20
N ILE A 401 -6.24 14.31 -0.02
CA ILE A 401 -6.83 15.58 -0.41
C ILE A 401 -7.81 16.03 0.67
N VAL A 402 -7.74 17.31 1.01
CA VAL A 402 -8.75 18.01 1.81
C VAL A 402 -9.30 19.15 0.96
N ASP A 403 -10.61 19.27 0.84
CA ASP A 403 -11.24 20.43 0.19
C ASP A 403 -11.56 21.55 1.18
N ALA A 404 -11.89 22.74 0.67
CA ALA A 404 -12.22 23.90 1.47
C ALA A 404 -13.48 23.70 2.37
N ALA A 405 -14.34 22.74 2.05
CA ALA A 405 -15.52 22.37 2.85
C ALA A 405 -15.15 21.40 3.99
N GLY A 406 -13.91 20.89 4.04
CA GLY A 406 -13.42 19.97 5.06
C GLY A 406 -13.71 18.50 4.79
N ARG A 407 -14.10 18.12 3.54
CA ARG A 407 -14.10 16.72 3.13
C ARG A 407 -12.67 16.23 2.97
N VAL A 408 -12.42 15.00 3.37
CA VAL A 408 -11.09 14.39 3.32
C VAL A 408 -11.18 13.06 2.59
N VAL A 409 -10.24 12.82 1.67
CA VAL A 409 -10.05 11.56 0.98
C VAL A 409 -8.58 11.18 1.05
N ALA A 410 -8.27 10.04 1.64
CA ALA A 410 -6.94 9.43 1.65
C ALA A 410 -6.98 8.12 0.87
N VAL A 411 -6.08 7.95 -0.09
CA VAL A 411 -6.05 6.79 -1.00
C VAL A 411 -4.66 6.18 -1.03
N THR A 412 -4.61 4.86 -0.94
CA THR A 412 -3.41 4.07 -1.30
C THR A 412 -3.80 3.13 -2.44
N SER A 413 -3.08 3.21 -3.55
CA SER A 413 -3.35 2.47 -4.79
C SER A 413 -2.11 1.74 -5.27
N SER A 414 -2.29 0.55 -5.85
CA SER A 414 -1.18 -0.35 -6.18
C SER A 414 -1.45 -1.16 -7.43
N VAL A 415 -0.37 -1.53 -8.14
CA VAL A 415 -0.33 -2.64 -9.10
C VAL A 415 0.51 -3.82 -8.57
N GLU A 416 0.92 -3.78 -7.31
CA GLU A 416 1.77 -4.65 -6.49
C GLU A 416 3.26 -4.45 -6.81
N ALA A 417 3.86 -5.16 -7.74
CA ALA A 417 5.24 -4.92 -8.15
C ALA A 417 5.33 -3.76 -9.16
N ALA A 418 6.53 -3.20 -9.34
CA ALA A 418 6.73 -2.15 -10.32
C ALA A 418 6.30 -2.61 -11.73
N PHE A 419 5.37 -1.86 -12.33
CA PHE A 419 4.70 -2.20 -13.60
C PHE A 419 3.86 -3.49 -13.56
N GLY A 420 3.44 -3.93 -12.38
CA GLY A 420 2.62 -5.12 -12.19
C GLY A 420 3.23 -6.37 -12.78
N ASN A 421 2.50 -7.07 -13.65
CA ASN A 421 3.01 -8.25 -14.36
C ASN A 421 3.66 -7.94 -15.72
N PHE A 422 4.01 -6.68 -15.98
CA PHE A 422 4.57 -6.15 -17.23
C PHE A 422 3.64 -6.18 -18.45
N HIS A 423 2.42 -6.69 -18.34
CA HIS A 423 1.47 -6.70 -19.45
C HIS A 423 0.65 -5.42 -19.47
N MET A 424 0.63 -4.80 -20.66
CA MET A 424 -0.05 -3.53 -20.86
C MET A 424 -1.27 -3.71 -21.77
N VAL A 425 -2.43 -3.22 -21.34
CA VAL A 425 -3.71 -3.30 -22.06
C VAL A 425 -4.34 -1.91 -22.09
N GLY A 426 -4.74 -1.41 -23.26
CA GLY A 426 -5.40 -0.11 -23.36
C GLY A 426 -4.62 1.06 -22.76
N GLY A 427 -3.29 1.00 -22.80
CA GLY A 427 -2.39 2.00 -22.30
C GLY A 427 -2.13 1.95 -20.78
N PHE A 428 -2.61 0.95 -20.04
CA PHE A 428 -2.34 0.76 -18.63
C PHE A 428 -1.77 -0.64 -18.33
N PHE A 429 -0.96 -0.75 -17.27
CA PHE A 429 -0.41 -2.04 -16.83
C PHE A 429 -1.43 -2.83 -16.01
N LEU A 430 -1.45 -4.15 -16.20
CA LEU A 430 -2.16 -5.08 -15.31
C LEU A 430 -1.34 -5.34 -14.05
N ASN A 431 -2.02 -5.50 -12.94
CA ASN A 431 -1.42 -5.84 -11.67
C ASN A 431 -0.84 -7.27 -11.65
N ASN A 432 0.01 -7.55 -10.66
CA ASN A 432 0.42 -8.91 -10.30
C ASN A 432 -0.02 -9.26 -8.86
N GLN A 433 -1.17 -8.74 -8.44
CA GLN A 433 -1.62 -8.70 -7.05
C GLN A 433 -1.89 -10.07 -6.44
N LEU A 434 -2.09 -11.12 -7.27
CA LEU A 434 -2.28 -12.47 -6.75
C LEU A 434 -1.01 -13.07 -6.13
N SER A 435 0.16 -12.42 -6.34
CA SER A 435 1.38 -12.77 -5.61
C SER A 435 1.29 -12.52 -4.10
N ASP A 436 0.36 -11.67 -3.64
CA ASP A 436 0.10 -11.39 -2.22
C ASP A 436 -0.68 -12.49 -1.51
N PHE A 437 -1.26 -13.43 -2.25
CA PHE A 437 -1.76 -14.65 -1.64
C PHE A 437 -0.63 -15.46 -1.00
N THR A 438 -0.95 -16.18 0.05
CA THR A 438 -0.08 -17.19 0.64
C THR A 438 0.15 -18.31 -0.38
N ARG A 439 1.34 -18.36 -0.96
CA ARG A 439 1.71 -19.30 -2.03
C ARG A 439 2.58 -20.46 -1.55
N THR A 440 3.13 -20.34 -0.34
CA THR A 440 3.91 -21.40 0.28
C THR A 440 2.98 -22.47 0.82
N LEU A 441 2.92 -23.59 0.12
CA LEU A 441 2.16 -24.76 0.54
C LEU A 441 3.06 -25.73 1.31
N THR A 442 2.52 -26.37 2.36
CA THR A 442 3.22 -27.51 2.97
C THR A 442 3.36 -28.64 1.95
N PRO A 443 4.33 -29.56 2.09
CA PRO A 443 4.48 -30.70 1.19
C PRO A 443 3.16 -31.49 1.02
N GLU A 444 2.41 -31.66 2.10
CA GLU A 444 1.12 -32.37 2.12
C GLU A 444 0.05 -31.62 1.32
N LEU A 445 -0.05 -30.29 1.51
CA LEU A 445 -1.01 -29.44 0.77
C LEU A 445 -0.64 -29.38 -0.71
N ARG A 446 0.65 -29.30 -1.03
CA ARG A 446 1.14 -29.33 -2.42
C ARG A 446 0.78 -30.64 -3.09
N GLN A 447 0.97 -31.79 -2.41
CA GLN A 447 0.59 -33.10 -2.96
C GLN A 447 -0.92 -33.19 -3.16
N ARG A 448 -1.73 -32.75 -2.17
CA ARG A 448 -3.20 -32.72 -2.33
C ARG A 448 -3.64 -31.84 -3.50
N LEU A 449 -2.97 -30.71 -3.73
CA LEU A 449 -3.28 -29.85 -4.88
C LEU A 449 -2.88 -30.53 -6.20
N GLN A 450 -1.74 -31.25 -6.24
CA GLN A 450 -1.35 -32.06 -7.40
C GLN A 450 -2.37 -33.16 -7.67
N ASP A 451 -2.83 -33.86 -6.62
CA ASP A 451 -3.88 -34.90 -6.75
C ASP A 451 -5.20 -34.30 -7.29
N ALA A 452 -5.52 -33.04 -6.89
CA ALA A 452 -6.68 -32.32 -7.43
C ALA A 452 -6.50 -31.99 -8.91
N VAL A 453 -5.29 -31.63 -9.36
CA VAL A 453 -4.95 -31.42 -10.77
C VAL A 453 -5.14 -32.72 -11.56
N ASP A 454 -4.53 -33.82 -11.10
CA ASP A 454 -4.56 -35.12 -11.77
C ASP A 454 -5.99 -35.68 -11.91
N ALA A 455 -6.82 -35.43 -10.89
CA ALA A 455 -8.22 -35.86 -10.87
C ALA A 455 -9.21 -34.83 -11.45
N GLN A 456 -8.75 -33.63 -11.84
CA GLN A 456 -9.60 -32.49 -12.23
C GLN A 456 -10.66 -32.17 -11.17
N ASN A 457 -10.30 -32.25 -9.89
CA ASN A 457 -11.20 -32.12 -8.78
C ASN A 457 -11.20 -30.68 -8.22
N VAL A 458 -12.12 -29.85 -8.73
CA VAL A 458 -12.32 -28.45 -8.29
C VAL A 458 -12.69 -28.36 -6.79
N GLN A 459 -13.49 -29.31 -6.27
CA GLN A 459 -13.89 -29.27 -4.85
C GLN A 459 -12.67 -29.44 -3.92
N LEU A 460 -11.75 -30.33 -4.23
CA LEU A 460 -10.53 -30.51 -3.44
C LEU A 460 -9.64 -29.25 -3.46
N ALA A 461 -9.56 -28.54 -4.58
CA ALA A 461 -8.86 -27.26 -4.66
C ALA A 461 -9.54 -26.18 -3.77
N THR A 462 -10.88 -26.16 -3.76
CA THR A 462 -11.65 -25.26 -2.88
C THR A 462 -11.38 -25.57 -1.40
N ASP A 463 -11.39 -26.84 -1.02
CA ASP A 463 -11.12 -27.27 0.37
C ASP A 463 -9.69 -26.89 0.81
N ILE A 464 -8.71 -26.91 -0.11
CA ILE A 464 -7.35 -26.42 0.14
C ILE A 464 -7.35 -24.91 0.34
N ALA A 465 -8.07 -24.17 -0.51
CA ALA A 465 -8.18 -22.73 -0.40
C ALA A 465 -8.81 -22.29 0.94
N GLU A 466 -9.74 -23.07 1.47
CA GLU A 466 -10.38 -22.80 2.77
C GLU A 466 -9.49 -23.08 3.98
N ALA A 467 -8.38 -23.82 3.81
CA ALA A 467 -7.48 -24.16 4.90
C ALA A 467 -6.71 -22.95 5.48
N HIS A 468 -6.63 -21.82 4.75
CA HIS A 468 -6.01 -20.60 5.23
C HIS A 468 -6.72 -19.36 4.63
N PRO A 469 -6.96 -18.29 5.42
CA PRO A 469 -7.68 -17.10 4.98
C PRO A 469 -7.06 -16.40 3.75
N ASN A 470 -5.76 -16.53 3.55
CA ASN A 470 -5.01 -15.90 2.44
C ASN A 470 -4.52 -16.91 1.38
N TYR A 471 -5.04 -18.13 1.29
CA TYR A 471 -4.76 -19.00 0.15
C TYR A 471 -5.52 -18.51 -1.11
N PRO A 472 -4.95 -18.72 -2.31
CA PRO A 472 -5.59 -18.31 -3.56
C PRO A 472 -6.98 -18.91 -3.72
N ALA A 473 -7.95 -18.10 -4.11
CA ALA A 473 -9.29 -18.56 -4.48
C ALA A 473 -9.97 -17.55 -5.42
N ALA A 474 -10.85 -18.03 -6.27
CA ALA A 474 -11.69 -17.18 -7.11
C ALA A 474 -12.59 -16.28 -6.25
N GLY A 475 -12.68 -15.00 -6.61
CA GLY A 475 -13.46 -13.99 -5.87
C GLY A 475 -12.85 -13.52 -4.55
N ARG A 476 -11.76 -14.13 -4.08
CA ARG A 476 -11.06 -13.73 -2.86
C ARG A 476 -10.13 -12.55 -3.14
N ARG A 477 -10.05 -11.60 -2.19
CA ARG A 477 -9.04 -10.54 -2.17
C ARG A 477 -7.79 -11.02 -1.47
N PRO A 478 -6.58 -10.85 -2.06
CA PRO A 478 -5.35 -11.11 -1.32
C PRO A 478 -5.14 -10.08 -0.21
N ARG A 479 -4.46 -10.48 0.85
CA ARG A 479 -4.04 -9.62 1.95
C ARG A 479 -3.25 -8.40 1.42
N SER A 480 -3.37 -7.24 2.11
CA SER A 480 -2.63 -6.03 1.76
C SER A 480 -2.14 -5.26 2.98
N SER A 481 -0.97 -4.66 2.88
CA SER A 481 -0.40 -3.75 3.89
C SER A 481 -0.86 -2.29 3.71
N MET A 482 -1.55 -1.97 2.62
CA MET A 482 -2.07 -0.62 2.38
C MET A 482 -2.99 -0.15 3.51
N ALA A 483 -2.70 1.01 4.08
CA ALA A 483 -3.42 1.56 5.23
C ALA A 483 -3.58 3.09 5.13
N PRO A 484 -4.33 3.61 4.14
CA PRO A 484 -4.67 5.02 4.15
C PRO A 484 -5.44 5.33 5.43
N MET A 485 -4.91 6.22 6.27
CA MET A 485 -5.39 6.40 7.65
C MET A 485 -5.86 7.82 7.90
N MET A 486 -6.88 7.91 8.72
CA MET A 486 -7.40 9.15 9.28
C MET A 486 -7.48 9.03 10.79
N VAL A 487 -7.07 10.06 11.49
CA VAL A 487 -7.13 10.15 12.96
C VAL A 487 -8.12 11.24 13.33
N LEU A 488 -9.13 10.89 14.10
CA LEU A 488 -10.13 11.82 14.60
C LEU A 488 -9.82 12.26 16.03
N GLY A 489 -10.06 13.52 16.32
CA GLY A 489 -10.05 14.05 17.68
C GLY A 489 -11.38 13.80 18.40
N GLU A 490 -11.50 14.28 19.63
CA GLU A 490 -12.72 14.20 20.46
C GLU A 490 -13.92 14.91 19.82
N ASP A 491 -13.66 15.93 18.99
CA ASP A 491 -14.67 16.64 18.19
C ASP A 491 -15.16 15.84 16.97
N LYS A 492 -14.68 14.60 16.82
CA LYS A 492 -14.96 13.69 15.70
C LYS A 492 -14.54 14.23 14.32
N ARG A 493 -13.66 15.24 14.29
CA ARG A 493 -13.07 15.76 13.07
C ARG A 493 -11.64 15.22 12.88
N PRO A 494 -11.18 15.11 11.66
CA PRO A 494 -9.81 14.70 11.42
C PRO A 494 -8.81 15.66 12.06
N VAL A 495 -7.88 15.12 12.83
CA VAL A 495 -6.71 15.83 13.40
C VAL A 495 -5.44 15.43 12.68
N ALA A 496 -5.42 14.26 12.04
CA ALA A 496 -4.35 13.88 11.13
C ALA A 496 -4.88 13.00 10.00
N VAL A 497 -4.24 13.08 8.84
CA VAL A 497 -4.44 12.21 7.68
C VAL A 497 -3.06 11.79 7.20
N LEU A 498 -2.84 10.50 7.03
CA LEU A 498 -1.53 10.00 6.65
C LEU A 498 -1.59 8.66 5.93
N GLY A 499 -0.55 8.39 5.16
CA GLY A 499 -0.32 7.13 4.49
C GLY A 499 1.03 7.09 3.80
N SER A 500 1.41 5.92 3.33
CA SER A 500 2.65 5.71 2.60
C SER A 500 2.49 4.57 1.59
N PRO A 501 3.17 4.59 0.46
CA PRO A 501 3.54 3.39 -0.28
C PRO A 501 4.69 2.67 0.43
N GLY A 502 5.03 1.44 -0.02
CA GLY A 502 6.19 0.69 0.48
C GLY A 502 5.95 -0.80 0.72
N GLY A 503 4.83 -1.35 0.23
CA GLY A 503 4.52 -2.75 0.42
C GLY A 503 4.41 -3.15 1.89
N GLY A 504 5.01 -4.25 2.28
CA GLY A 504 4.99 -4.73 3.65
C GLY A 504 5.50 -3.73 4.67
N VAL A 505 6.51 -2.91 4.34
CA VAL A 505 7.10 -1.89 5.24
C VAL A 505 6.24 -0.64 5.42
N ILE A 506 5.10 -0.51 4.72
CA ILE A 506 4.10 0.56 4.98
C ILE A 506 3.75 0.61 6.47
N ILE A 507 3.58 -0.55 7.09
CA ILE A 507 3.22 -0.70 8.50
C ILE A 507 4.24 0.01 9.39
N GLN A 508 5.52 -0.24 9.18
CA GLN A 508 6.63 0.34 9.93
C GLN A 508 6.70 1.86 9.74
N TYR A 509 6.53 2.34 8.50
CA TYR A 509 6.49 3.78 8.21
C TYR A 509 5.34 4.48 8.93
N MET A 510 4.16 3.84 8.95
CA MET A 510 2.97 4.37 9.60
C MET A 510 3.11 4.36 11.12
N VAL A 511 3.63 3.29 11.72
CA VAL A 511 3.92 3.23 13.17
C VAL A 511 4.86 4.36 13.55
N LYS A 512 6.00 4.51 12.87
CA LYS A 512 6.95 5.60 13.11
C LYS A 512 6.28 6.98 13.00
N ALA A 513 5.49 7.22 11.96
CA ALA A 513 4.83 8.51 11.73
C ALA A 513 3.79 8.82 12.82
N LEU A 514 3.00 7.83 13.26
CA LEU A 514 2.02 7.99 14.32
C LEU A 514 2.69 8.29 15.67
N LEU A 515 3.77 7.57 16.00
CA LEU A 515 4.57 7.87 17.21
C LEU A 515 5.19 9.28 17.11
N ALA A 516 5.70 9.66 15.94
CA ALA A 516 6.28 10.99 15.73
C ALA A 516 5.27 12.11 16.01
N LEU A 517 4.05 11.98 15.52
CA LEU A 517 3.02 13.00 15.69
C LEU A 517 2.44 13.03 17.12
N PHE A 518 2.08 11.86 17.65
CA PHE A 518 1.23 11.79 18.84
C PHE A 518 1.99 11.52 20.15
N GLU A 519 3.19 10.92 20.08
CA GLU A 519 4.01 10.67 21.28
C GLU A 519 5.19 11.62 21.38
N TRP A 520 5.81 11.94 20.26
CA TRP A 520 7.03 12.77 20.24
C TRP A 520 6.76 14.23 19.89
N GLY A 521 5.53 14.59 19.51
CA GLY A 521 5.13 15.98 19.23
C GLY A 521 5.88 16.60 18.05
N LEU A 522 6.34 15.78 17.09
CA LEU A 522 7.03 16.26 15.90
C LEU A 522 6.02 16.81 14.88
N SER A 523 6.45 17.79 14.09
CA SER A 523 5.65 18.26 12.96
C SER A 523 5.56 17.21 11.84
N PRO A 524 4.60 17.33 10.91
CA PRO A 524 4.48 16.45 9.76
C PRO A 524 5.79 16.28 8.96
N GLN A 525 6.48 17.40 8.66
CA GLN A 525 7.74 17.31 7.91
C GLN A 525 8.86 16.71 8.74
N GLN A 526 8.94 16.99 10.03
CA GLN A 526 9.91 16.36 10.93
C GLN A 526 9.69 14.85 10.99
N ALA A 527 8.42 14.39 11.07
CA ALA A 527 8.07 12.96 11.04
C ALA A 527 8.50 12.29 9.71
N CYS A 528 8.30 12.96 8.57
CA CYS A 528 8.74 12.50 7.25
C CYS A 528 10.28 12.44 7.15
N ASN A 529 10.97 13.39 7.76
CA ASN A 529 12.44 13.51 7.70
C ASN A 529 13.17 12.45 8.54
N MET A 530 12.50 11.84 9.53
CA MET A 530 13.12 10.80 10.38
C MET A 530 13.62 9.62 9.54
N GLY A 531 14.77 9.04 9.94
CA GLY A 531 15.25 7.77 9.41
C GLY A 531 14.21 6.66 9.58
N ASN A 532 14.10 5.78 8.60
CA ASN A 532 13.22 4.62 8.67
C ASN A 532 13.90 3.45 9.38
N PHE A 533 13.14 2.70 10.16
CA PHE A 533 13.58 1.49 10.84
C PHE A 533 12.38 0.59 11.11
N GLY A 534 12.62 -0.67 11.45
CA GLY A 534 11.59 -1.61 11.86
C GLY A 534 11.99 -3.07 11.70
N ALA A 535 11.03 -3.96 11.85
CA ALA A 535 11.25 -5.39 11.68
C ALA A 535 10.03 -6.10 11.10
N PHE A 536 10.27 -7.00 10.15
CA PHE A 536 9.34 -8.08 9.87
C PHE A 536 9.56 -9.25 10.83
N ASN A 537 8.65 -10.21 10.80
CA ASN A 537 8.86 -11.48 11.48
C ASN A 537 9.75 -12.43 10.65
N ASN A 538 10.94 -11.97 10.26
CA ASN A 538 11.92 -12.72 9.47
C ASN A 538 13.30 -12.85 10.14
N GLY A 539 13.39 -12.47 11.43
CA GLY A 539 14.63 -12.52 12.21
C GLY A 539 15.55 -11.32 12.05
N GLN A 540 15.29 -10.42 11.09
CA GLN A 540 16.11 -9.24 10.85
C GLN A 540 15.47 -7.98 11.45
N THR A 541 16.29 -7.00 11.81
CA THR A 541 15.90 -5.63 12.14
C THR A 541 16.48 -4.71 11.08
N TRP A 542 15.66 -3.86 10.51
CA TRP A 542 16.05 -3.05 9.37
C TRP A 542 16.28 -1.61 9.76
N LEU A 543 17.36 -1.06 9.28
CA LEU A 543 17.67 0.36 9.37
C LEU A 543 17.76 0.94 7.96
N GLY A 544 16.97 1.97 7.71
CA GLY A 544 16.95 2.65 6.42
C GLY A 544 18.26 3.33 6.13
N LYS A 545 18.82 3.06 4.96
CA LYS A 545 20.02 3.70 4.45
C LYS A 545 19.65 4.81 3.49
N ASP A 546 19.86 6.04 3.91
CA ASP A 546 19.61 7.20 3.08
C ASP A 546 20.87 7.60 2.29
N THR A 547 20.68 7.91 1.00
CA THR A 547 21.72 8.50 0.14
C THR A 547 21.25 9.86 -0.33
N ILE A 548 22.16 10.80 -0.55
CA ILE A 548 21.77 12.14 -0.99
C ILE A 548 21.23 12.12 -2.41
N HIS A 549 20.13 12.87 -2.65
CA HIS A 549 19.65 13.12 -4.00
C HIS A 549 20.68 13.99 -4.75
N PRO A 550 21.03 13.69 -6.02
CA PRO A 550 22.07 14.43 -6.75
C PRO A 550 21.85 15.95 -6.85
N ALA A 551 20.59 16.39 -6.81
CA ALA A 551 20.23 17.82 -6.84
C ALA A 551 20.14 18.47 -5.44
N SER A 552 20.56 17.78 -4.37
CA SER A 552 20.49 18.30 -2.99
C SER A 552 21.87 18.75 -2.49
N ASP A 553 21.92 19.92 -1.84
CA ASP A 553 23.15 20.52 -1.28
C ASP A 553 23.47 20.04 0.15
N ALA A 554 22.72 19.05 0.68
CA ALA A 554 22.83 18.67 2.09
C ALA A 554 23.65 17.38 2.33
N ALA A 555 24.79 17.25 1.70
CA ALA A 555 25.69 16.11 1.89
C ALA A 555 26.06 15.87 3.36
N SER A 556 26.31 16.95 4.14
CA SER A 556 26.66 16.88 5.56
C SER A 556 25.52 16.30 6.43
N LEU A 557 24.27 16.62 6.10
CA LEU A 557 23.11 16.07 6.83
C LEU A 557 23.00 14.56 6.63
N VAL A 558 23.14 14.09 5.39
CA VAL A 558 23.07 12.65 5.10
C VAL A 558 24.26 11.91 5.72
N GLU A 559 25.45 12.51 5.75
CA GLU A 559 26.63 11.94 6.42
C GLU A 559 26.41 11.81 7.95
N GLU A 560 25.79 12.81 8.58
CA GLU A 560 25.40 12.76 9.99
C GLU A 560 24.37 11.66 10.25
N MET A 561 23.31 11.57 9.41
CA MET A 561 22.30 10.53 9.49
C MET A 561 22.91 9.13 9.37
N GLU A 562 23.82 8.91 8.41
CA GLU A 562 24.48 7.63 8.20
C GLU A 562 25.46 7.27 9.34
N THR A 563 26.14 8.26 9.91
CA THR A 563 26.99 8.06 11.08
C THR A 563 26.15 7.55 12.27
N ARG A 564 25.04 8.21 12.56
CA ARG A 564 24.12 7.82 13.63
C ARG A 564 23.50 6.45 13.38
N ARG A 565 23.09 6.17 12.13
CA ARG A 565 22.56 4.86 11.73
C ARG A 565 23.61 3.75 12.00
N ALA A 566 24.87 3.98 11.62
CA ALA A 566 25.95 3.02 11.85
C ALA A 566 26.27 2.78 13.34
N GLU A 567 26.09 3.81 14.18
CA GLU A 567 26.20 3.67 15.64
C GLU A 567 25.08 2.82 16.19
N LEU A 568 23.84 3.13 15.80
CA LEU A 568 22.65 2.39 16.19
C LEU A 568 22.72 0.91 15.75
N ALA A 569 23.20 0.65 14.53
CA ALA A 569 23.39 -0.71 14.04
C ALA A 569 24.34 -1.52 14.95
N ARG A 570 25.49 -0.94 15.33
CA ARG A 570 26.46 -1.60 16.23
C ARG A 570 25.87 -1.90 17.62
N GLU A 571 25.08 -0.99 18.18
CA GLU A 571 24.42 -1.18 19.48
C GLU A 571 23.37 -2.29 19.41
N LEU A 572 22.56 -2.34 18.34
CA LEU A 572 21.59 -3.40 18.10
C LEU A 572 22.25 -4.76 17.90
N GLU A 573 23.36 -4.83 17.15
CA GLU A 573 24.15 -6.07 16.96
C GLU A 573 24.73 -6.57 18.28
N GLN A 574 25.23 -5.69 19.15
CA GLN A 574 25.70 -6.04 20.50
C GLN A 574 24.56 -6.62 21.37
N ARG A 575 23.32 -6.18 21.14
CA ARG A 575 22.13 -6.71 21.80
C ARG A 575 21.71 -8.07 21.22
N GLY A 576 22.22 -8.44 20.04
CA GLY A 576 21.94 -9.72 19.38
C GLY A 576 21.00 -9.63 18.17
N HIS A 577 20.67 -8.42 17.69
CA HIS A 577 19.93 -8.27 16.43
C HIS A 577 20.79 -8.65 15.25
N ILE A 578 20.15 -9.22 14.24
CA ILE A 578 20.70 -9.30 12.88
C ILE A 578 20.22 -8.03 12.17
N VAL A 579 21.12 -7.04 12.07
CA VAL A 579 20.79 -5.77 11.43
C VAL A 579 21.01 -5.88 9.93
N ALA A 580 20.01 -5.47 9.15
CA ALA A 580 20.11 -5.39 7.70
C ALA A 580 19.95 -3.93 7.24
N ASP A 581 20.85 -3.50 6.37
CA ASP A 581 20.74 -2.22 5.65
C ASP A 581 19.78 -2.39 4.48
N TYR A 582 18.77 -1.54 4.43
CA TYR A 582 17.78 -1.56 3.36
C TYR A 582 17.40 -0.13 2.91
N PRO A 583 17.30 0.15 1.61
CA PRO A 583 16.81 1.44 1.13
C PRO A 583 15.31 1.56 1.40
N LEU A 584 14.97 1.90 2.64
CA LEU A 584 13.58 2.09 3.07
C LEU A 584 13.04 3.41 2.52
N ALA A 585 12.69 3.41 1.22
CA ALA A 585 12.18 4.56 0.49
C ALA A 585 10.69 4.79 0.77
N SER A 586 10.36 5.27 1.98
CA SER A 586 9.01 5.68 2.31
C SER A 586 8.51 6.81 1.40
N GLY A 587 7.21 6.92 1.25
CA GLY A 587 6.55 8.01 0.54
C GLY A 587 5.44 8.60 1.41
N LEU A 588 5.78 8.88 2.68
CA LEU A 588 4.84 9.43 3.65
C LEU A 588 4.26 10.76 3.13
N ALA A 589 2.95 10.87 3.21
CA ALA A 589 2.25 12.14 3.14
C ALA A 589 1.47 12.31 4.45
N ILE A 590 1.68 13.42 5.15
CA ILE A 590 1.12 13.67 6.47
C ILE A 590 0.46 15.05 6.49
N LEU A 591 -0.81 15.08 6.89
CA LEU A 591 -1.52 16.29 7.27
C LEU A 591 -1.81 16.24 8.77
N GLN A 592 -1.59 17.34 9.47
CA GLN A 592 -1.96 17.52 10.87
C GLN A 592 -2.76 18.83 11.01
N ARG A 593 -3.94 18.76 11.64
CA ARG A 593 -4.78 19.93 11.88
C ARG A 593 -4.13 20.84 12.92
N THR A 594 -4.11 22.13 12.63
CA THR A 594 -3.62 23.17 13.53
C THR A 594 -4.72 23.68 14.46
N ASP A 595 -4.34 24.35 15.56
CA ASP A 595 -5.28 24.87 16.57
C ASP A 595 -6.25 25.92 16.00
N ASP A 596 -5.84 26.67 14.98
CA ASP A 596 -6.67 27.63 14.25
C ASP A 596 -7.64 26.99 13.25
N GLY A 597 -7.57 25.66 13.10
CA GLY A 597 -8.42 24.86 12.22
C GLY A 597 -7.93 24.79 10.77
N GLY A 598 -6.73 25.25 10.50
CA GLY A 598 -5.99 24.97 9.27
C GLY A 598 -5.29 23.61 9.30
N TRP A 599 -4.32 23.42 8.39
CA TRP A 599 -3.50 22.21 8.33
C TRP A 599 -2.01 22.55 8.21
N MET A 600 -1.20 21.65 8.73
CA MET A 600 0.23 21.58 8.47
C MET A 600 0.50 20.32 7.66
N ALA A 601 1.26 20.43 6.58
CA ALA A 601 1.52 19.35 5.65
C ALA A 601 3.01 19.03 5.55
N GLY A 602 3.35 17.74 5.58
CA GLY A 602 4.70 17.22 5.35
C GLY A 602 4.70 16.09 4.34
N ILE A 603 5.75 16.03 3.51
CA ILE A 603 5.91 15.01 2.48
C ILE A 603 7.30 14.39 2.52
N ASP A 604 7.36 13.10 2.20
CA ASP A 604 8.60 12.32 2.33
C ASP A 604 9.69 12.83 1.38
N PRO A 605 10.89 13.09 1.91
CA PRO A 605 12.02 13.53 1.09
C PRO A 605 12.61 12.44 0.18
N ARG A 606 12.19 11.17 0.36
CA ARG A 606 12.74 10.01 -0.37
C ARG A 606 12.03 9.71 -1.68
N ARG A 607 10.93 10.42 -1.99
CA ARG A 607 10.17 10.31 -3.24
C ARG A 607 9.88 11.67 -3.85
N GLU A 608 9.32 11.67 -5.08
CA GLU A 608 9.05 12.88 -5.87
C GLU A 608 7.75 13.63 -5.48
N GLY A 609 7.19 13.32 -4.31
CA GLY A 609 5.92 13.87 -3.88
C GLY A 609 5.85 15.40 -3.87
N ALA A 610 4.64 15.94 -4.03
CA ALA A 610 4.34 17.37 -4.08
C ALA A 610 3.12 17.74 -3.24
N ILE A 611 3.08 18.98 -2.77
CA ILE A 611 1.99 19.60 -1.99
C ILE A 611 1.52 20.86 -2.72
N ARG A 612 0.21 21.04 -2.83
CA ARG A 612 -0.39 22.28 -3.32
C ARG A 612 -1.55 22.71 -2.45
N VAL A 613 -1.49 23.96 -1.98
CA VAL A 613 -2.59 24.62 -1.25
C VAL A 613 -3.51 25.29 -2.27
N VAL A 614 -4.81 25.12 -2.08
CA VAL A 614 -5.86 25.67 -2.96
C VAL A 614 -6.73 26.61 -2.13
N PRO A 615 -6.85 27.89 -2.49
CA PRO A 615 -7.66 28.88 -1.77
C PRO A 615 -9.14 28.51 -1.63
#